data_6a4b38ab4e324e35542212be879d128c
#
_entry.id   6a4b38ab4e324e35542212be879d128c
#
_cell.length_a   1.000
_cell.length_b   1.000
_cell.length_c   1.000
_cell.angle_alpha   90.00
_cell.angle_beta   90.00
_cell.angle_gamma   90.00
#
_symmetry.space_group_name_H-M   'P 1'
#
loop_
_entity.id
_entity.type
_entity.pdbx_description
1 polymer ?
#
loop_
_entity_poly.entity_id
_entity_poly.type
_entity_poly.pdbx_seq_one_letter_code
_entity_poly.pdbx_strand_id
1 'polypeptide(L)'
;MNVDKPMKMNKQGMLQLRDLSLAPYIQLSTELIGKSRHAGGNMFRHQIDTMGILVDYGYLDSVLLKASLIHDLVEDVPGFDVQRILDIGGDAEDVLKLVYEVTRKPEIKKPDYLRNIIDNGTAKAKILKCADRISNMISLGFVTDPAFIERYCDETEFFIFPIALDVDYNMYQELISLVITRL
;
A
#
# COMPACT_ATOMS: atom_id res chain seq x y z
N MET A 1 19.37 -2.94 16.61
CA MET A 1 18.64 -3.95 15.80
C MET A 1 17.31 -3.32 15.44
N ASN A 2 17.05 -3.15 14.14
CA ASN A 2 15.81 -2.50 13.67
C ASN A 2 14.67 -3.51 13.83
N VAL A 3 13.94 -3.43 14.95
CA VAL A 3 12.91 -4.40 15.36
C VAL A 3 11.64 -4.31 14.50
N ASP A 4 11.51 -3.25 13.67
CA ASP A 4 10.29 -2.93 12.92
C ASP A 4 10.33 -3.28 11.41
N LYS A 5 11.43 -3.80 10.88
CA LYS A 5 11.50 -4.11 9.45
C LYS A 5 10.75 -5.41 9.16
N PRO A 6 9.76 -5.42 8.23
CA PRO A 6 9.04 -6.64 7.85
C PRO A 6 10.01 -7.71 7.39
N MET A 7 9.75 -8.95 7.80
CA MET A 7 10.59 -10.08 7.47
C MET A 7 10.46 -10.44 5.98
N LYS A 8 11.59 -10.42 5.28
CA LYS A 8 11.67 -10.91 3.89
C LYS A 8 11.65 -12.43 3.82
N MET A 9 11.35 -12.96 2.63
CA MET A 9 11.20 -14.40 2.36
C MET A 9 12.42 -15.20 2.83
N ASN A 10 12.19 -16.07 3.79
CA ASN A 10 13.11 -17.08 4.26
C ASN A 10 12.28 -18.32 4.66
N LYS A 11 12.92 -19.39 5.13
CA LYS A 11 12.22 -20.63 5.53
C LYS A 11 11.13 -20.38 6.59
N GLN A 12 11.35 -19.47 7.52
CA GLN A 12 10.38 -19.11 8.55
C GLN A 12 9.21 -18.31 7.97
N GLY A 13 9.49 -17.37 7.06
CA GLY A 13 8.45 -16.59 6.35
C GLY A 13 7.54 -17.50 5.51
N MET A 14 8.08 -18.52 4.86
CA MET A 14 7.30 -19.52 4.12
C MET A 14 6.35 -20.31 5.03
N LEU A 15 6.77 -20.65 6.23
CA LEU A 15 5.90 -21.32 7.21
C LEU A 15 4.79 -20.37 7.72
N GLN A 16 5.11 -19.11 7.94
CA GLN A 16 4.11 -18.09 8.33
C GLN A 16 3.08 -17.86 7.24
N LEU A 17 3.50 -17.82 5.96
CA LEU A 17 2.58 -17.66 4.84
C LEU A 17 1.57 -18.82 4.76
N ARG A 18 1.98 -20.05 5.05
CA ARG A 18 1.09 -21.22 5.06
C ARG A 18 -0.08 -21.07 6.04
N ASP A 19 0.17 -20.46 7.19
CA ASP A 19 -0.80 -20.33 8.27
C ASP A 19 -1.54 -18.97 8.24
N LEU A 20 -1.23 -18.14 7.23
CA LEU A 20 -1.80 -16.78 7.09
C LEU A 20 -3.24 -16.83 6.60
N SER A 21 -4.17 -16.32 7.41
CA SER A 21 -5.57 -16.16 7.02
C SER A 21 -5.83 -14.79 6.38
N LEU A 22 -5.95 -14.74 5.06
CA LEU A 22 -6.27 -13.52 4.30
C LEU A 22 -7.76 -13.41 3.95
N ALA A 23 -8.50 -14.51 4.00
CA ALA A 23 -9.89 -14.56 3.53
C ALA A 23 -10.82 -13.49 4.15
N PRO A 24 -10.80 -13.21 5.46
CA PRO A 24 -11.64 -12.16 6.05
C PRO A 24 -11.32 -10.77 5.49
N TYR A 25 -10.03 -10.46 5.27
CA TYR A 25 -9.57 -9.17 4.73
C TYR A 25 -9.91 -9.03 3.25
N ILE A 26 -9.79 -10.10 2.45
CA ILE A 26 -10.24 -10.13 1.06
C ILE A 26 -11.75 -9.89 1.01
N GLN A 27 -12.53 -10.51 1.89
CA GLN A 27 -13.98 -10.30 1.97
C GLN A 27 -14.32 -8.83 2.27
N LEU A 28 -13.66 -8.19 3.23
CA LEU A 28 -13.86 -6.77 3.51
C LEU A 28 -13.51 -5.90 2.30
N SER A 29 -12.42 -6.18 1.61
CA SER A 29 -11.98 -5.39 0.44
C SER A 29 -12.94 -5.46 -0.74
N THR A 30 -13.86 -6.45 -0.79
CA THR A 30 -14.88 -6.53 -1.85
C THR A 30 -15.85 -5.34 -1.86
N GLU A 31 -15.94 -4.56 -0.79
CA GLU A 31 -16.70 -3.30 -0.77
C GLU A 31 -16.13 -2.24 -1.73
N LEU A 32 -14.87 -2.40 -2.13
CA LEU A 32 -14.19 -1.55 -3.10
C LEU A 32 -14.44 -1.94 -4.58
N ILE A 33 -15.15 -3.06 -4.86
CA ILE A 33 -15.39 -3.54 -6.24
C ILE A 33 -16.13 -2.50 -7.08
N GLY A 34 -17.11 -1.80 -6.49
CA GLY A 34 -17.91 -0.79 -7.18
C GLY A 34 -17.19 0.54 -7.43
N LYS A 35 -15.99 0.74 -6.85
CA LYS A 35 -15.23 1.96 -7.02
C LYS A 35 -14.27 1.87 -8.20
N SER A 36 -14.50 2.73 -9.20
CA SER A 36 -13.57 2.89 -10.34
C SER A 36 -12.33 3.68 -9.94
N ARG A 37 -11.21 3.37 -10.59
CA ARG A 37 -9.96 4.13 -10.48
C ARG A 37 -9.81 5.06 -11.68
N HIS A 38 -9.14 6.20 -11.48
CA HIS A 38 -8.81 7.12 -12.58
C HIS A 38 -7.97 6.43 -13.67
N ALA A 39 -7.08 5.55 -13.28
CA ALA A 39 -6.23 4.75 -14.17
C ALA A 39 -6.91 3.49 -14.75
N GLY A 40 -8.23 3.35 -14.58
CA GLY A 40 -8.98 2.16 -14.98
C GLY A 40 -8.97 1.02 -13.93
N GLY A 41 -9.85 0.02 -14.13
CA GLY A 41 -10.08 -1.04 -13.17
C GLY A 41 -10.90 -0.57 -11.96
N ASN A 42 -10.87 -1.36 -10.88
CA ASN A 42 -11.54 -1.02 -9.63
C ASN A 42 -10.58 -1.10 -8.44
N MET A 43 -10.96 -0.46 -7.33
CA MET A 43 -10.15 -0.36 -6.13
C MET A 43 -9.86 -1.73 -5.50
N PHE A 44 -10.78 -2.70 -5.58
CA PHE A 44 -10.55 -4.05 -5.08
C PHE A 44 -9.33 -4.72 -5.75
N ARG A 45 -9.23 -4.62 -7.10
CA ARG A 45 -8.09 -5.19 -7.82
C ARG A 45 -6.77 -4.53 -7.42
N HIS A 46 -6.80 -3.21 -7.20
CA HIS A 46 -5.64 -2.48 -6.71
C HIS A 46 -5.13 -3.01 -5.34
N GLN A 47 -6.05 -3.37 -4.42
CA GLN A 47 -5.65 -3.97 -3.15
C GLN A 47 -4.91 -5.31 -3.36
N ILE A 48 -5.44 -6.15 -4.26
CA ILE A 48 -4.82 -7.43 -4.60
C ILE A 48 -3.46 -7.23 -5.29
N ASP A 49 -3.36 -6.26 -6.21
CA ASP A 49 -2.10 -5.93 -6.89
C ASP A 49 -1.04 -5.44 -5.88
N THR A 50 -1.42 -4.58 -4.94
CA THR A 50 -0.54 -4.08 -3.88
C THR A 50 -0.01 -5.23 -3.02
N MET A 51 -0.87 -6.18 -2.63
CA MET A 51 -0.45 -7.38 -1.91
C MET A 51 0.51 -8.23 -2.75
N GLY A 52 0.21 -8.44 -4.03
CA GLY A 52 1.06 -9.19 -4.96
C GLY A 52 2.47 -8.61 -5.04
N ILE A 53 2.59 -7.28 -5.16
CA ILE A 53 3.87 -6.57 -5.17
C ILE A 53 4.65 -6.84 -3.87
N LEU A 54 4.01 -6.77 -2.71
CA LEU A 54 4.67 -7.09 -1.44
C LEU A 54 5.24 -8.51 -1.42
N VAL A 55 4.49 -9.49 -1.93
CA VAL A 55 4.93 -10.88 -2.03
C VAL A 55 6.11 -11.02 -2.98
N ASP A 56 6.08 -10.36 -4.15
CA ASP A 56 7.18 -10.37 -5.14
C ASP A 56 8.47 -9.81 -4.56
N TYR A 57 8.36 -8.80 -3.69
CA TYR A 57 9.50 -8.26 -2.93
C TYR A 57 9.91 -9.10 -1.71
N GLY A 58 9.22 -10.21 -1.46
CA GLY A 58 9.51 -11.14 -0.36
C GLY A 58 9.04 -10.66 1.02
N TYR A 59 8.13 -9.70 1.07
CA TYR A 59 7.51 -9.25 2.31
C TYR A 59 6.32 -10.14 2.67
N LEU A 60 6.50 -11.03 3.64
CA LEU A 60 5.51 -12.02 4.08
C LEU A 60 5.01 -11.77 5.51
N ASP A 61 5.16 -10.55 6.01
CA ASP A 61 4.65 -10.15 7.31
C ASP A 61 3.11 -10.16 7.32
N SER A 62 2.51 -10.83 8.30
CA SER A 62 1.05 -11.02 8.40
C SER A 62 0.30 -9.69 8.42
N VAL A 63 0.72 -8.75 9.26
CA VAL A 63 0.08 -7.44 9.42
C VAL A 63 0.17 -6.65 8.11
N LEU A 64 1.35 -6.65 7.48
CA LEU A 64 1.58 -5.93 6.23
C LEU A 64 0.71 -6.45 5.08
N LEU A 65 0.64 -7.78 4.90
CA LEU A 65 -0.18 -8.39 3.84
C LEU A 65 -1.68 -8.19 4.07
N LYS A 66 -2.15 -8.29 5.30
CA LYS A 66 -3.55 -8.01 5.65
C LYS A 66 -3.90 -6.54 5.44
N ALA A 67 -3.03 -5.63 5.90
CA ALA A 67 -3.23 -4.19 5.72
C ALA A 67 -3.25 -3.80 4.23
N SER A 68 -2.41 -4.41 3.38
CA SER A 68 -2.41 -4.11 1.94
C SER A 68 -3.74 -4.42 1.25
N LEU A 69 -4.49 -5.43 1.75
CA LEU A 69 -5.80 -5.80 1.22
C LEU A 69 -6.91 -4.80 1.54
N ILE A 70 -6.72 -3.94 2.56
CA ILE A 70 -7.76 -3.04 3.06
C ILE A 70 -7.28 -1.60 3.26
N HIS A 71 -6.09 -1.23 2.75
CA HIS A 71 -5.46 0.06 3.06
C HIS A 71 -6.28 1.28 2.61
N ASP A 72 -7.06 1.15 1.53
CA ASP A 72 -7.94 2.23 1.05
C ASP A 72 -9.39 2.12 1.58
N LEU A 73 -9.73 1.06 2.33
CA LEU A 73 -11.10 0.79 2.73
C LEU A 73 -11.67 1.90 3.61
N VAL A 74 -10.88 2.36 4.58
CA VAL A 74 -11.27 3.41 5.53
C VAL A 74 -11.33 4.79 4.84
N GLU A 75 -10.44 5.04 3.86
CA GLU A 75 -10.42 6.31 3.11
C GLU A 75 -11.57 6.36 2.09
N ASP A 76 -11.85 5.25 1.43
CA ASP A 76 -12.66 5.22 0.23
C ASP A 76 -14.10 4.72 0.41
N VAL A 77 -14.43 4.03 1.50
CA VAL A 77 -15.80 3.59 1.79
C VAL A 77 -16.43 4.51 2.84
N PRO A 78 -17.33 5.43 2.45
CA PRO A 78 -17.95 6.37 3.40
C PRO A 78 -18.70 5.62 4.50
N GLY A 79 -18.35 5.92 5.76
CA GLY A 79 -19.01 5.34 6.92
C GLY A 79 -18.64 3.87 7.17
N PHE A 80 -17.52 3.40 6.63
CA PHE A 80 -17.03 2.05 6.91
C PHE A 80 -16.87 1.85 8.43
N ASP A 81 -17.51 0.78 8.93
CA ASP A 81 -17.41 0.41 10.34
C ASP A 81 -16.10 -0.35 10.61
N VAL A 82 -15.13 0.32 11.20
CA VAL A 82 -13.82 -0.25 11.54
C VAL A 82 -13.90 -1.39 12.56
N GLN A 83 -15.02 -1.49 13.33
CA GLN A 83 -15.24 -2.61 14.25
C GLN A 83 -15.21 -3.95 13.51
N ARG A 84 -15.64 -3.98 12.26
CA ARG A 84 -15.60 -5.19 11.41
C ARG A 84 -14.17 -5.70 11.15
N ILE A 85 -13.16 -4.83 11.18
CA ILE A 85 -11.75 -5.24 11.12
C ILE A 85 -11.37 -5.86 12.46
N LEU A 86 -11.70 -5.20 13.58
CA LEU A 86 -11.36 -5.64 14.92
C LEU A 86 -12.04 -6.99 15.27
N ASP A 87 -13.24 -7.23 14.78
CA ASP A 87 -14.00 -8.48 15.00
C ASP A 87 -13.35 -9.71 14.34
N ILE A 88 -12.40 -9.53 13.41
CA ILE A 88 -11.61 -10.63 12.86
C ILE A 88 -10.71 -11.25 13.94
N GLY A 89 -10.28 -10.45 14.92
CA GLY A 89 -9.42 -10.90 16.01
C GLY A 89 -7.96 -11.13 15.59
N GLY A 90 -7.22 -11.79 16.44
CA GLY A 90 -5.78 -12.03 16.21
C GLY A 90 -4.96 -10.73 16.18
N ASP A 91 -4.31 -10.44 15.07
CA ASP A 91 -3.49 -9.24 14.85
C ASP A 91 -4.27 -8.05 14.24
N ALA A 92 -5.61 -8.08 14.28
CA ALA A 92 -6.48 -7.07 13.63
C ALA A 92 -6.26 -5.65 14.15
N GLU A 93 -5.91 -5.47 15.43
CA GLU A 93 -5.57 -4.15 15.98
C GLU A 93 -4.30 -3.57 15.32
N ASP A 94 -3.28 -4.38 15.12
CA ASP A 94 -2.04 -3.95 14.49
C ASP A 94 -2.24 -3.70 12.99
N VAL A 95 -3.09 -4.49 12.34
CA VAL A 95 -3.53 -4.25 10.95
C VAL A 95 -4.23 -2.89 10.84
N LEU A 96 -5.20 -2.61 11.72
CA LEU A 96 -5.93 -1.34 11.71
C LEU A 96 -5.01 -0.14 11.99
N LYS A 97 -4.05 -0.27 12.92
CA LYS A 97 -3.03 0.77 13.15
C LYS A 97 -2.25 1.07 11.88
N LEU A 98 -1.77 0.04 11.18
CA LEU A 98 -1.02 0.22 9.94
C LEU A 98 -1.88 0.85 8.84
N VAL A 99 -3.15 0.45 8.72
CA VAL A 99 -4.10 1.09 7.78
C VAL A 99 -4.22 2.58 8.08
N TYR A 100 -4.39 2.97 9.35
CA TYR A 100 -4.47 4.39 9.72
C TYR A 100 -3.19 5.18 9.43
N GLU A 101 -2.01 4.57 9.52
CA GLU A 101 -0.77 5.25 9.16
C GLU A 101 -0.72 5.64 7.67
N VAL A 102 -1.35 4.84 6.79
CA VAL A 102 -1.37 5.07 5.35
C VAL A 102 -2.67 5.67 4.83
N THR A 103 -3.64 5.93 5.70
CA THR A 103 -4.91 6.60 5.38
C THR A 103 -4.75 8.11 5.51
N ARG A 104 -5.07 8.85 4.45
CA ARG A 104 -5.10 10.32 4.49
C ARG A 104 -6.44 10.82 5.03
N LYS A 105 -6.41 11.57 6.12
CA LYS A 105 -7.61 12.23 6.65
C LYS A 105 -8.07 13.36 5.71
N PRO A 106 -9.38 13.57 5.54
CA PRO A 106 -9.92 14.55 4.59
C PRO A 106 -9.41 16.00 4.81
N GLU A 107 -9.15 16.38 6.06
CA GLU A 107 -8.65 17.71 6.42
C GLU A 107 -7.15 17.92 6.14
N ILE A 108 -6.39 16.85 5.88
CA ILE A 108 -4.95 16.92 5.65
C ILE A 108 -4.66 16.98 4.15
N LYS A 109 -3.88 17.98 3.72
CA LYS A 109 -3.42 18.09 2.34
C LYS A 109 -2.48 16.92 1.99
N LYS A 110 -2.58 16.43 0.76
CA LYS A 110 -1.79 15.27 0.31
C LYS A 110 -0.27 15.45 0.50
N PRO A 111 0.34 16.61 0.19
CA PRO A 111 1.77 16.81 0.45
C PRO A 111 2.15 16.70 1.93
N ASP A 112 1.32 17.21 2.83
CA ASP A 112 1.59 17.17 4.28
C ASP A 112 1.47 15.74 4.81
N TYR A 113 0.48 14.98 4.31
CA TYR A 113 0.33 13.57 4.60
C TYR A 113 1.54 12.74 4.13
N LEU A 114 1.99 12.93 2.88
CA LEU A 114 3.14 12.20 2.36
C LEU A 114 4.43 12.56 3.10
N ARG A 115 4.62 13.83 3.46
CA ARG A 115 5.76 14.27 4.29
C ARG A 115 5.72 13.62 5.66
N ASN A 116 4.54 13.50 6.28
CA ASN A 116 4.41 12.80 7.55
C ASN A 116 4.82 11.32 7.45
N ILE A 117 4.53 10.64 6.34
CA ILE A 117 5.01 9.26 6.12
C ILE A 117 6.54 9.22 6.01
N ILE A 118 7.16 10.19 5.31
CA ILE A 118 8.63 10.28 5.23
C ILE A 118 9.23 10.40 6.62
N ASP A 119 8.73 11.35 7.42
CA ASP A 119 9.34 11.76 8.68
C ASP A 119 9.03 10.79 9.83
N ASN A 120 7.80 10.28 9.90
CA ASN A 120 7.25 9.59 11.07
C ASN A 120 6.69 8.20 10.78
N GLY A 121 6.50 7.81 9.50
CA GLY A 121 5.93 6.52 9.16
C GLY A 121 6.78 5.35 9.62
N THR A 122 6.13 4.29 10.13
CA THR A 122 6.81 3.04 10.45
C THR A 122 7.41 2.41 9.19
N ALA A 123 8.38 1.51 9.34
CA ALA A 123 8.95 0.77 8.21
C ALA A 123 7.87 0.03 7.41
N LYS A 124 6.86 -0.54 8.09
CA LYS A 124 5.73 -1.21 7.43
C LYS A 124 4.87 -0.24 6.63
N ALA A 125 4.55 0.94 7.18
CA ALA A 125 3.79 1.97 6.48
C ALA A 125 4.52 2.47 5.23
N LYS A 126 5.83 2.70 5.34
CA LYS A 126 6.69 3.10 4.22
C LYS A 126 6.72 2.04 3.11
N ILE A 127 6.89 0.77 3.46
CA ILE A 127 6.90 -0.35 2.50
C ILE A 127 5.53 -0.51 1.84
N LEU A 128 4.44 -0.46 2.61
CA LEU A 128 3.08 -0.51 2.08
C LEU A 128 2.84 0.65 1.11
N LYS A 129 3.28 1.87 1.46
CA LYS A 129 3.13 3.05 0.59
C LYS A 129 3.95 2.93 -0.70
N CYS A 130 5.11 2.29 -0.67
CA CYS A 130 5.88 1.99 -1.89
C CYS A 130 5.14 0.99 -2.79
N ALA A 131 4.61 -0.11 -2.22
CA ALA A 131 3.87 -1.12 -3.00
C ALA A 131 2.58 -0.53 -3.61
N ASP A 132 1.82 0.26 -2.84
CA ASP A 132 0.68 1.04 -3.34
C ASP A 132 1.09 1.93 -4.51
N ARG A 133 2.20 2.68 -4.38
CA ARG A 133 2.68 3.58 -5.45
C ARG A 133 3.11 2.80 -6.69
N ILE A 134 3.79 1.67 -6.56
CA ILE A 134 4.18 0.81 -7.68
C ILE A 134 2.92 0.35 -8.43
N SER A 135 1.90 -0.18 -7.72
CA SER A 135 0.63 -0.56 -8.33
C SER A 135 -0.05 0.59 -9.07
N ASN A 136 -0.05 1.79 -8.48
CA ASN A 136 -0.59 2.99 -9.11
C ASN A 136 0.20 3.41 -10.35
N MET A 137 1.54 3.37 -10.31
CA MET A 137 2.40 3.72 -11.45
C MET A 137 2.27 2.73 -12.60
N ILE A 138 2.09 1.42 -12.32
CA ILE A 138 1.79 0.42 -13.35
C ILE A 138 0.48 0.77 -14.05
N SER A 139 -0.57 1.06 -13.29
CA SER A 139 -1.89 1.43 -13.82
C SER A 139 -1.88 2.77 -14.56
N LEU A 140 -0.96 3.67 -14.23
CA LEU A 140 -0.83 4.98 -14.88
C LEU A 140 -0.60 4.86 -16.40
N GLY A 141 -0.09 3.72 -16.88
CA GLY A 141 0.05 3.43 -18.31
C GLY A 141 -1.28 3.38 -19.09
N PHE A 142 -2.42 3.32 -18.42
CA PHE A 142 -3.74 3.39 -19.04
C PHE A 142 -4.34 4.80 -19.03
N VAL A 143 -3.69 5.77 -18.40
CA VAL A 143 -4.13 7.18 -18.37
C VAL A 143 -3.66 7.89 -19.64
N THR A 144 -4.55 8.69 -20.23
CA THR A 144 -4.27 9.44 -21.46
C THR A 144 -4.10 10.95 -21.25
N ASP A 145 -4.21 11.43 -20.01
CA ASP A 145 -3.97 12.85 -19.66
C ASP A 145 -2.49 13.08 -19.32
N PRO A 146 -1.70 13.70 -20.22
CA PRO A 146 -0.27 13.90 -19.99
C PRO A 146 0.01 14.77 -18.78
N ALA A 147 -0.82 15.79 -18.51
CA ALA A 147 -0.61 16.67 -17.38
C ALA A 147 -0.87 15.97 -16.05
N PHE A 148 -1.79 15.00 -16.02
CA PHE A 148 -1.98 14.15 -14.85
C PHE A 148 -0.78 13.22 -14.64
N ILE A 149 -0.28 12.60 -15.73
CA ILE A 149 0.88 11.69 -15.69
C ILE A 149 2.11 12.43 -15.13
N GLU A 150 2.43 13.60 -15.70
CA GLU A 150 3.56 14.42 -15.27
C GLU A 150 3.48 14.75 -13.77
N ARG A 151 2.36 15.33 -13.32
CA ARG A 151 2.16 15.66 -11.90
C ARG A 151 2.28 14.44 -10.98
N TYR A 152 1.85 13.26 -11.44
CA TYR A 152 1.91 12.03 -10.64
C TYR A 152 3.34 11.48 -10.57
N CYS A 153 4.11 11.61 -11.65
CA CYS A 153 5.53 11.31 -11.68
C CYS A 153 6.31 12.24 -10.77
N ASP A 154 6.11 13.57 -10.87
CA ASP A 154 6.74 14.56 -9.98
C ASP A 154 6.44 14.28 -8.50
N GLU A 155 5.20 13.95 -8.17
CA GLU A 155 4.82 13.57 -6.80
C GLU A 155 5.55 12.30 -6.34
N THR A 156 5.72 11.34 -7.25
CA THR A 156 6.43 10.09 -6.96
C THR A 156 7.91 10.35 -6.69
N GLU A 157 8.55 11.16 -7.51
CA GLU A 157 9.95 11.54 -7.31
C GLU A 157 10.16 12.30 -6.02
N PHE A 158 9.31 13.29 -5.75
CA PHE A 158 9.50 14.18 -4.61
C PHE A 158 9.21 13.51 -3.26
N PHE A 159 8.17 12.68 -3.17
CA PHE A 159 7.73 12.12 -1.90
C PHE A 159 8.01 10.62 -1.73
N ILE A 160 7.88 9.83 -2.81
CA ILE A 160 7.95 8.38 -2.69
C ILE A 160 9.38 7.85 -2.87
N PHE A 161 10.19 8.48 -3.71
CA PHE A 161 11.60 8.09 -3.84
C PHE A 161 12.34 8.15 -2.50
N PRO A 162 12.23 9.23 -1.68
CA PRO A 162 12.83 9.23 -0.35
C PRO A 162 12.33 8.10 0.56
N ILE A 163 11.02 7.79 0.52
CA ILE A 163 10.46 6.68 1.28
C ILE A 163 11.07 5.34 0.84
N ALA A 164 11.09 5.09 -0.47
CA ALA A 164 11.58 3.83 -1.02
C ALA A 164 13.08 3.64 -0.75
N LEU A 165 13.86 4.71 -0.90
CA LEU A 165 15.31 4.68 -0.64
C LEU A 165 15.63 4.35 0.83
N ASP A 166 14.77 4.77 1.77
CA ASP A 166 14.92 4.48 3.20
C ASP A 166 14.64 3.00 3.53
N VAL A 167 13.69 2.36 2.83
CA VAL A 167 13.19 1.03 3.22
C VAL A 167 13.58 -0.11 2.28
N ASP A 168 13.57 0.11 0.96
CA ASP A 168 13.91 -0.92 -0.03
C ASP A 168 14.45 -0.35 -1.34
N TYR A 169 15.74 -0.55 -1.57
CA TYR A 169 16.43 -0.05 -2.76
C TYR A 169 15.88 -0.66 -4.06
N ASN A 170 15.39 -1.90 -4.04
CA ASN A 170 14.83 -2.53 -5.25
C ASN A 170 13.48 -1.90 -5.63
N MET A 171 12.61 -1.61 -4.64
CA MET A 171 11.39 -0.84 -4.88
C MET A 171 11.70 0.57 -5.41
N TYR A 172 12.76 1.21 -4.90
CA TYR A 172 13.22 2.50 -5.42
C TYR A 172 13.63 2.41 -6.89
N GLN A 173 14.40 1.38 -7.29
CA GLN A 173 14.81 1.18 -8.68
C GLN A 173 13.62 0.89 -9.61
N GLU A 174 12.63 0.12 -9.16
CA GLU A 174 11.41 -0.12 -9.93
C GLU A 174 10.62 1.18 -10.12
N LEU A 175 10.47 1.99 -9.07
CA LEU A 175 9.79 3.28 -9.15
C LEU A 175 10.48 4.24 -10.13
N ILE A 176 11.82 4.30 -10.15
CA ILE A 176 12.57 5.06 -11.16
C ILE A 176 12.22 4.56 -12.56
N SER A 177 12.27 3.25 -12.78
CA SER A 177 11.99 2.66 -14.09
C SER A 177 10.55 2.95 -14.54
N LEU A 178 9.59 2.92 -13.62
CA LEU A 178 8.20 3.25 -13.90
C LEU A 178 8.03 4.73 -14.26
N VAL A 179 8.68 5.65 -13.54
CA VAL A 179 8.63 7.09 -13.87
C VAL A 179 9.19 7.33 -15.27
N ILE A 180 10.39 6.81 -15.57
CA ILE A 180 11.02 6.96 -16.90
C ILE A 180 10.12 6.40 -18.03
N THR A 181 9.40 5.31 -17.75
CA THR A 181 8.52 4.68 -18.76
C THR A 181 7.23 5.48 -18.99
N ARG A 182 6.83 6.35 -18.08
CA ARG A 182 5.59 7.14 -18.16
C ARG A 182 5.82 8.54 -18.73
N LEU A 183 7.02 9.10 -18.61
CA LEU A 183 7.45 10.38 -19.20
C LEU A 183 8.06 10.20 -20.59
#